data_37ce6dd73d252df66bf8959cbb02fa0a
#
_entry.id   37ce6dd73d252df66bf8959cbb02fa0a
#
_cell.length_a   1.000
_cell.length_b   1.000
_cell.length_c   1.000
_cell.angle_alpha   90.00
_cell.angle_beta   90.00
_cell.angle_gamma   90.00
#
_symmetry.space_group_name_H-M   'P 1'
#
loop_
_entity.id
_entity.type
_entity.pdbx_description
1 polymer ?
#
loop_
_entity_poly.entity_id
_entity_poly.type
_entity_poly.pdbx_seq_one_letter_code
_entity_poly.pdbx_strand_id
1 'polypeptide(L)'
;MAATQAAPFILKLAFRNLSRHRRRTALTIGALAFGIALMVLGQAWTDAMEHAVVDPAKNATLGHVQVYRSDAAADETGEISFIMPQNNYRLIQDPGAWIEEAKRIDPRIESGLGRLMVGALLSFKDTTMDGVLIGIDPRARAATYPDLAVVRGRHFEPGENGVLINRGVARRLGIGPGDDLVALGTTSDGRLNGAKLRVTGIYTIKGLEAYEWGSCYADISGVQQLLDVPDQAGLVVLRIGNSGREASSVRDTLNAAYRLKGTKAIAFTWEDMGGPFIGGMLVTRFIATIMNFVMGVIVAAGVLNTVLMATFERTREMGTMRAMGARKQDVLSVFLSEGFFLGLFGAALGAFLGAAAILFFSHYGIPAFSEAQKYTYGGDRLFPVLKVMDVVLPPAIMLGVSVLAALIPSFSAARQRPAESLRYV
;
A
#
# COMPACT_ATOMS: atom_id res chain seq x y z
N MET A 1 8.72 51.92 -4.92
CA MET A 1 7.95 52.06 -3.64
C MET A 1 6.44 51.87 -3.79
N ALA A 2 5.82 52.03 -4.96
CA ALA A 2 4.35 51.88 -5.13
C ALA A 2 3.86 50.40 -5.15
N ALA A 3 4.67 49.45 -5.48
CA ALA A 3 4.26 48.04 -5.54
C ALA A 3 4.05 47.35 -4.17
N THR A 4 4.79 47.82 -3.14
CA THR A 4 4.75 47.21 -1.80
C THR A 4 3.52 47.63 -1.00
N GLN A 5 2.90 48.77 -1.32
CA GLN A 5 1.66 49.26 -0.66
C GLN A 5 0.38 48.70 -1.34
N ALA A 6 0.43 48.22 -2.58
CA ALA A 6 -0.71 47.70 -3.30
C ALA A 6 -1.10 46.27 -2.82
N ALA A 7 -0.15 45.44 -2.42
CA ALA A 7 -0.43 44.06 -2.01
C ALA A 7 -1.40 43.92 -0.83
N PRO A 8 -1.25 44.66 0.32
CA PRO A 8 -2.19 44.54 1.43
C PRO A 8 -3.60 45.07 1.08
N PHE A 9 -3.69 46.02 0.17
CA PHE A 9 -4.97 46.55 -0.30
C PHE A 9 -5.70 45.53 -1.15
N ILE A 10 -5.02 44.86 -2.10
CA ILE A 10 -5.54 43.82 -2.96
C ILE A 10 -6.07 42.62 -2.16
N LEU A 11 -5.29 42.13 -1.17
CA LEU A 11 -5.68 41.03 -0.28
C LEU A 11 -6.93 41.40 0.55
N LYS A 12 -6.97 42.63 1.12
CA LYS A 12 -8.12 43.13 1.87
C LYS A 12 -9.38 43.26 1.00
N LEU A 13 -9.22 43.68 -0.25
CA LEU A 13 -10.31 43.79 -1.22
C LEU A 13 -10.84 42.38 -1.59
N ALA A 14 -9.97 41.43 -1.89
CA ALA A 14 -10.34 40.05 -2.21
C ALA A 14 -11.10 39.39 -1.05
N PHE A 15 -10.61 39.54 0.17
CA PHE A 15 -11.29 39.00 1.36
C PHE A 15 -12.67 39.62 1.60
N ARG A 16 -12.78 40.95 1.44
CA ARG A 16 -14.06 41.67 1.56
C ARG A 16 -15.05 41.26 0.47
N ASN A 17 -14.56 40.92 -0.71
CA ASN A 17 -15.37 40.46 -1.82
C ASN A 17 -15.99 39.06 -1.54
N LEU A 18 -15.19 38.12 -0.99
CA LEU A 18 -15.68 36.83 -0.55
C LEU A 18 -16.80 36.93 0.50
N SER A 19 -16.68 37.90 1.42
CA SER A 19 -17.67 38.13 2.47
C SER A 19 -18.98 38.76 1.99
N ARG A 20 -19.00 39.38 0.80
CA ARG A 20 -20.20 40.03 0.23
C ARG A 20 -21.22 39.00 -0.33
N HIS A 21 -20.72 37.84 -0.87
CA HIS A 21 -21.55 36.79 -1.45
C HIS A 21 -21.46 35.50 -0.60
N ARG A 22 -21.72 35.61 0.71
CA ARG A 22 -21.49 34.55 1.73
C ARG A 22 -22.05 33.17 1.35
N ARG A 23 -23.29 33.11 0.82
CA ARG A 23 -23.94 31.84 0.47
C ARG A 23 -23.19 31.10 -0.63
N ARG A 24 -22.81 31.78 -1.71
CA ARG A 24 -22.09 31.19 -2.84
C ARG A 24 -20.66 30.78 -2.42
N THR A 25 -19.95 31.67 -1.73
CA THR A 25 -18.61 31.41 -1.20
C THR A 25 -18.62 30.20 -0.27
N ALA A 26 -19.57 30.12 0.65
CA ALA A 26 -19.71 28.99 1.58
C ALA A 26 -20.00 27.66 0.85
N LEU A 27 -20.88 27.67 -0.16
CA LEU A 27 -21.15 26.48 -0.98
C LEU A 27 -19.91 26.03 -1.76
N THR A 28 -19.16 26.98 -2.34
CA THR A 28 -17.92 26.65 -3.07
C THR A 28 -16.85 26.12 -2.12
N ILE A 29 -16.60 26.79 -0.99
CA ILE A 29 -15.64 26.32 0.03
C ILE A 29 -16.07 24.96 0.58
N GLY A 30 -17.38 24.74 0.83
CA GLY A 30 -17.91 23.47 1.29
C GLY A 30 -17.69 22.34 0.28
N ALA A 31 -17.97 22.59 -1.02
CA ALA A 31 -17.75 21.61 -2.08
C ALA A 31 -16.24 21.30 -2.25
N LEU A 32 -15.39 22.33 -2.22
CA LEU A 32 -13.93 22.16 -2.25
C LEU A 32 -13.44 21.34 -1.05
N ALA A 33 -13.88 21.71 0.16
CA ALA A 33 -13.50 21.02 1.39
C ALA A 33 -13.95 19.55 1.40
N PHE A 34 -15.16 19.28 0.93
CA PHE A 34 -15.67 17.90 0.81
C PHE A 34 -14.85 17.08 -0.19
N GLY A 35 -14.56 17.61 -1.38
CA GLY A 35 -13.72 16.94 -2.38
C GLY A 35 -12.31 16.65 -1.86
N ILE A 36 -11.69 17.64 -1.20
CA ILE A 36 -10.35 17.50 -0.61
C ILE A 36 -10.36 16.50 0.56
N ALA A 37 -11.39 16.52 1.42
CA ALA A 37 -11.53 15.55 2.51
C ALA A 37 -11.64 14.11 1.99
N LEU A 38 -12.40 13.91 0.90
CA LEU A 38 -12.47 12.59 0.24
C LEU A 38 -11.12 12.15 -0.36
N MET A 39 -10.35 13.08 -0.93
CA MET A 39 -9.01 12.76 -1.44
C MET A 39 -8.06 12.37 -0.31
N VAL A 40 -8.06 13.11 0.80
CA VAL A 40 -7.27 12.82 2.00
C VAL A 40 -7.64 11.45 2.58
N LEU A 41 -8.93 11.17 2.73
CA LEU A 41 -9.42 9.89 3.24
C LEU A 41 -9.11 8.73 2.26
N GLY A 42 -9.27 8.95 0.95
CA GLY A 42 -8.96 7.96 -0.09
C GLY A 42 -7.47 7.59 -0.12
N GLN A 43 -6.59 8.58 0.06
CA GLN A 43 -5.14 8.32 0.16
C GLN A 43 -4.83 7.49 1.40
N ALA A 44 -5.34 7.88 2.58
CA ALA A 44 -5.14 7.15 3.82
C ALA A 44 -5.74 5.74 3.78
N TRP A 45 -6.85 5.54 3.06
CA TRP A 45 -7.45 4.22 2.86
C TRP A 45 -6.56 3.32 1.99
N THR A 46 -6.00 3.85 0.89
CA THR A 46 -5.07 3.11 0.03
C THR A 46 -3.80 2.70 0.79
N ASP A 47 -3.24 3.63 1.56
CA ASP A 47 -2.08 3.39 2.41
C ASP A 47 -2.37 2.37 3.52
N ALA A 48 -3.57 2.44 4.10
CA ALA A 48 -3.99 1.47 5.12
C ALA A 48 -4.08 0.05 4.57
N MET A 49 -4.57 -0.12 3.34
CA MET A 49 -4.60 -1.43 2.68
C MET A 49 -3.18 -1.98 2.46
N GLU A 50 -2.26 -1.14 2.00
CA GLU A 50 -0.86 -1.53 1.82
C GLU A 50 -0.25 -2.01 3.14
N HIS A 51 -0.39 -1.22 4.22
CA HIS A 51 0.11 -1.58 5.54
C HIS A 51 -0.61 -2.78 6.18
N ALA A 52 -1.91 -2.93 5.94
CA ALA A 52 -2.66 -4.04 6.54
C ALA A 52 -2.33 -5.39 5.92
N VAL A 53 -1.90 -5.44 4.66
CA VAL A 53 -1.75 -6.69 3.92
C VAL A 53 -0.32 -6.90 3.43
N VAL A 54 0.32 -5.89 2.85
CA VAL A 54 1.67 -6.03 2.27
C VAL A 54 2.74 -6.15 3.35
N ASP A 55 2.70 -5.32 4.38
CA ASP A 55 3.72 -5.36 5.43
C ASP A 55 3.71 -6.67 6.20
N PRO A 56 2.57 -7.21 6.65
CA PRO A 56 2.52 -8.55 7.22
C PRO A 56 2.95 -9.66 6.26
N ALA A 57 2.60 -9.57 4.98
CA ALA A 57 3.05 -10.53 3.97
C ALA A 57 4.58 -10.56 3.85
N LYS A 58 5.22 -9.38 3.77
CA LYS A 58 6.68 -9.27 3.76
C LYS A 58 7.31 -9.82 5.03
N ASN A 59 6.75 -9.47 6.19
CA ASN A 59 7.36 -9.75 7.49
C ASN A 59 7.05 -11.14 8.05
N ALA A 60 6.10 -11.87 7.50
CA ALA A 60 5.71 -13.20 8.02
C ALA A 60 5.80 -14.32 6.99
N THR A 61 5.91 -14.01 5.69
CA THR A 61 5.84 -15.03 4.66
C THR A 61 6.81 -14.80 3.50
N LEU A 62 6.80 -13.61 2.88
CA LEU A 62 7.55 -13.35 1.66
C LEU A 62 9.02 -13.02 1.90
N GLY A 63 9.34 -12.32 2.99
CA GLY A 63 10.60 -11.60 3.10
C GLY A 63 10.65 -10.41 2.14
N HIS A 64 11.81 -9.80 2.01
CA HIS A 64 11.99 -8.68 1.09
C HIS A 64 12.51 -9.11 -0.29
N VAL A 65 13.41 -10.11 -0.31
CA VAL A 65 13.96 -10.72 -1.52
C VAL A 65 13.96 -12.24 -1.34
N GLN A 66 13.64 -12.95 -2.41
CA GLN A 66 13.72 -14.42 -2.46
C GLN A 66 14.70 -14.83 -3.54
N VAL A 67 15.53 -15.83 -3.24
CA VAL A 67 16.51 -16.37 -4.16
C VAL A 67 16.15 -17.81 -4.50
N TYR A 68 16.06 -18.09 -5.78
CA TYR A 68 15.76 -19.40 -6.35
C TYR A 68 16.92 -19.91 -7.19
N ARG A 69 16.90 -21.19 -7.50
CA ARG A 69 17.72 -21.67 -8.63
C ARG A 69 17.14 -21.13 -9.94
N SER A 70 18.00 -20.63 -10.82
CA SER A 70 17.57 -20.00 -12.07
C SER A 70 16.91 -20.96 -13.06
N ASP A 71 17.16 -22.27 -12.93
CA ASP A 71 16.52 -23.35 -13.69
C ASP A 71 15.19 -23.82 -13.06
N ALA A 72 14.80 -23.24 -11.91
CA ALA A 72 13.57 -23.53 -11.17
C ALA A 72 12.63 -22.30 -11.08
N ALA A 73 13.12 -21.12 -11.50
CA ALA A 73 12.44 -19.86 -11.26
C ALA A 73 11.20 -19.63 -12.13
N ALA A 74 11.02 -20.38 -13.20
CA ALA A 74 9.83 -20.30 -14.04
C ALA A 74 9.28 -21.72 -14.30
N ASP A 75 7.98 -21.87 -14.14
CA ASP A 75 7.26 -22.96 -14.76
C ASP A 75 7.12 -22.71 -16.27
N GLU A 76 6.45 -23.61 -16.99
CA GLU A 76 6.21 -23.45 -18.42
C GLU A 76 5.43 -22.18 -18.79
N THR A 77 4.75 -21.54 -17.81
CA THR A 77 4.00 -20.28 -17.98
C THR A 77 4.84 -19.05 -17.62
N GLY A 78 6.03 -19.22 -17.06
CA GLY A 78 6.90 -18.13 -16.62
C GLY A 78 6.43 -17.43 -15.35
N GLU A 79 5.40 -17.94 -14.69
CA GLU A 79 4.86 -17.36 -13.47
C GLU A 79 5.40 -18.09 -12.23
N ILE A 80 5.88 -17.32 -11.27
CA ILE A 80 6.27 -17.83 -9.96
C ILE A 80 5.06 -17.78 -9.06
N SER A 81 4.51 -18.94 -8.70
CA SER A 81 3.37 -19.01 -7.81
C SER A 81 3.78 -18.84 -6.35
N PHE A 82 3.29 -17.78 -5.74
CA PHE A 82 3.46 -17.50 -4.31
C PHE A 82 2.61 -18.39 -3.40
N ILE A 83 1.48 -18.86 -3.88
CA ILE A 83 0.43 -19.50 -3.05
C ILE A 83 0.44 -21.01 -3.18
N MET A 84 0.91 -21.56 -4.31
CA MET A 84 0.91 -23.01 -4.55
C MET A 84 2.33 -23.56 -4.56
N PRO A 85 2.63 -24.59 -3.73
CA PRO A 85 3.89 -25.29 -3.83
C PRO A 85 3.97 -25.96 -5.19
N GLN A 86 4.95 -25.56 -5.97
CA GLN A 86 5.26 -26.28 -7.21
C GLN A 86 5.92 -27.60 -6.86
N ASN A 87 5.32 -28.71 -7.26
CA ASN A 87 5.87 -30.05 -7.07
C ASN A 87 7.15 -30.31 -7.91
N ASN A 88 7.68 -29.30 -8.59
CA ASN A 88 8.90 -29.41 -9.37
C ASN A 88 10.09 -28.95 -8.53
N TYR A 89 10.55 -29.86 -7.65
CA TYR A 89 11.59 -29.63 -6.65
C TYR A 89 12.98 -29.44 -7.27
N ARG A 90 13.25 -28.24 -7.80
CA ARG A 90 14.62 -27.83 -8.12
C ARG A 90 15.26 -27.17 -6.90
N LEU A 91 15.72 -28.01 -5.99
CA LEU A 91 16.11 -27.60 -4.66
C LEU A 91 17.50 -26.92 -4.65
N ILE A 92 17.67 -26.03 -3.70
CA ILE A 92 18.93 -25.39 -3.33
C ILE A 92 19.60 -26.29 -2.30
N GLN A 93 20.82 -26.73 -2.57
CA GLN A 93 21.66 -27.43 -1.60
C GLN A 93 22.36 -26.40 -0.71
N ASP A 94 22.52 -26.71 0.59
CA ASP A 94 23.11 -25.83 1.60
C ASP A 94 22.56 -24.39 1.54
N PRO A 95 21.30 -24.18 1.94
CA PRO A 95 20.71 -22.84 1.93
C PRO A 95 21.47 -21.83 2.79
N GLY A 96 22.20 -22.32 3.81
CA GLY A 96 23.07 -21.48 4.65
C GLY A 96 24.21 -20.83 3.87
N ALA A 97 24.87 -21.57 3.00
CA ALA A 97 25.93 -21.05 2.14
C ALA A 97 25.40 -19.95 1.19
N TRP A 98 24.19 -20.12 0.66
CA TRP A 98 23.56 -19.13 -0.20
C TRP A 98 23.21 -17.84 0.55
N ILE A 99 22.76 -17.94 1.81
CA ILE A 99 22.47 -16.78 2.65
C ILE A 99 23.76 -16.00 2.95
N GLU A 100 24.84 -16.70 3.33
CA GLU A 100 26.11 -16.06 3.64
C GLU A 100 26.79 -15.47 2.38
N GLU A 101 26.60 -16.08 1.22
CA GLU A 101 27.04 -15.51 -0.05
C GLU A 101 26.26 -14.24 -0.39
N ALA A 102 24.94 -14.25 -0.23
CA ALA A 102 24.09 -13.08 -0.47
C ALA A 102 24.48 -11.91 0.45
N LYS A 103 24.74 -12.14 1.74
CA LYS A 103 25.22 -11.13 2.68
C LYS A 103 26.59 -10.55 2.32
N ARG A 104 27.48 -11.38 1.78
CA ARG A 104 28.79 -10.91 1.28
C ARG A 104 28.68 -10.04 0.02
N ILE A 105 27.70 -10.34 -0.84
CA ILE A 105 27.44 -9.55 -2.05
C ILE A 105 26.82 -8.21 -1.66
N ASP A 106 25.85 -8.20 -0.73
CA ASP A 106 25.17 -6.99 -0.30
C ASP A 106 24.97 -6.95 1.22
N PRO A 107 25.75 -6.10 1.94
CA PRO A 107 25.70 -5.99 3.40
C PRO A 107 24.37 -5.43 3.95
N ARG A 108 23.46 -4.93 3.12
CA ARG A 108 22.12 -4.49 3.54
C ARG A 108 21.23 -5.67 3.93
N ILE A 109 21.62 -6.90 3.61
CA ILE A 109 20.92 -8.12 3.98
C ILE A 109 21.23 -8.44 5.45
N GLU A 110 20.24 -8.28 6.32
CA GLU A 110 20.39 -8.51 7.76
C GLU A 110 20.26 -9.97 8.16
N SER A 111 19.27 -10.65 7.59
CA SER A 111 18.98 -12.05 7.90
C SER A 111 18.43 -12.81 6.69
N GLY A 112 18.43 -14.13 6.80
CA GLY A 112 17.82 -14.98 5.79
C GLY A 112 17.53 -16.36 6.38
N LEU A 113 16.62 -17.09 5.72
CA LEU A 113 16.32 -18.49 6.03
C LEU A 113 16.05 -19.30 4.77
N GLY A 114 16.38 -20.59 4.81
CA GLY A 114 15.92 -21.55 3.83
C GLY A 114 14.44 -21.87 4.07
N ARG A 115 13.67 -21.95 3.00
CA ARG A 115 12.25 -22.31 3.04
C ARG A 115 11.97 -23.47 2.09
N LEU A 116 11.27 -24.47 2.61
CA LEU A 116 10.85 -25.63 1.87
C LEU A 116 9.33 -25.78 2.00
N MET A 117 8.61 -25.83 0.89
CA MET A 117 7.15 -25.90 0.88
C MET A 117 6.69 -27.18 0.22
N VAL A 118 5.70 -27.82 0.79
CA VAL A 118 5.05 -29.01 0.23
C VAL A 118 3.54 -28.95 0.41
N GLY A 119 2.80 -29.25 -0.64
CA GLY A 119 1.38 -29.57 -0.55
C GLY A 119 1.20 -30.87 0.21
N ALA A 120 0.38 -30.87 1.25
CA ALA A 120 0.17 -32.03 2.10
C ALA A 120 -1.31 -32.20 2.45
N LEU A 121 -1.73 -33.44 2.61
CA LEU A 121 -2.99 -33.77 3.25
C LEU A 121 -2.76 -33.72 4.76
N LEU A 122 -3.47 -32.83 5.44
CA LEU A 122 -3.41 -32.63 6.88
C LEU A 122 -4.56 -33.39 7.52
N SER A 123 -4.26 -34.36 8.40
CA SER A 123 -5.24 -35.27 8.98
C SER A 123 -5.18 -35.27 10.50
N PHE A 124 -6.35 -35.22 11.14
CA PHE A 124 -6.51 -35.41 12.58
C PHE A 124 -7.77 -36.20 12.84
N LYS A 125 -7.65 -37.35 13.50
CA LYS A 125 -8.73 -38.32 13.70
C LYS A 125 -9.41 -38.68 12.35
N ASP A 126 -10.68 -38.41 12.24
CA ASP A 126 -11.50 -38.74 11.05
C ASP A 126 -11.62 -37.58 10.06
N THR A 127 -10.94 -36.44 10.31
CA THR A 127 -11.01 -35.27 9.45
C THR A 127 -9.69 -35.05 8.71
N THR A 128 -9.80 -34.82 7.40
CA THR A 128 -8.67 -34.52 6.53
C THR A 128 -8.96 -33.27 5.70
N MET A 129 -7.94 -32.47 5.46
CA MET A 129 -8.03 -31.30 4.59
C MET A 129 -6.73 -31.10 3.81
N ASP A 130 -6.84 -30.45 2.66
CA ASP A 130 -5.67 -29.99 1.93
C ASP A 130 -4.97 -28.86 2.67
N GLY A 131 -3.64 -28.85 2.65
CA GLY A 131 -2.85 -27.82 3.27
C GLY A 131 -1.46 -27.72 2.67
N VAL A 132 -0.69 -26.76 3.17
CA VAL A 132 0.69 -26.51 2.79
C VAL A 132 1.55 -26.58 4.04
N LEU A 133 2.53 -27.48 4.05
CA LEU A 133 3.54 -27.53 5.09
C LEU A 133 4.75 -26.71 4.66
N ILE A 134 5.12 -25.73 5.48
CA ILE A 134 6.21 -24.78 5.23
C ILE A 134 7.31 -25.04 6.24
N GLY A 135 8.40 -25.64 5.77
CA GLY A 135 9.63 -25.84 6.56
C GLY A 135 10.47 -24.57 6.59
N ILE A 136 10.82 -24.11 7.78
CA ILE A 136 11.70 -22.95 8.01
C ILE A 136 12.70 -23.27 9.11
N ASP A 137 13.89 -22.63 9.09
CA ASP A 137 14.83 -22.70 10.20
C ASP A 137 14.30 -21.89 11.40
N PRO A 138 13.99 -22.52 12.55
CA PRO A 138 13.48 -21.82 13.72
C PRO A 138 14.47 -20.82 14.31
N ARG A 139 15.77 -20.98 14.11
CA ARG A 139 16.82 -20.08 14.61
C ARG A 139 16.79 -18.73 13.90
N ALA A 140 16.57 -18.75 12.58
CA ALA A 140 16.52 -17.53 11.76
C ALA A 140 15.13 -16.90 11.72
N ARG A 141 14.09 -17.61 12.17
CA ARG A 141 12.69 -17.20 12.07
C ARG A 141 12.42 -15.82 12.67
N ALA A 142 12.86 -15.58 13.91
CA ALA A 142 12.55 -14.32 14.61
C ALA A 142 13.11 -13.09 13.89
N ALA A 143 14.30 -13.23 13.29
CA ALA A 143 14.93 -12.17 12.53
C ALA A 143 14.32 -11.98 11.13
N THR A 144 13.86 -13.07 10.49
CA THR A 144 13.38 -13.02 9.10
C THR A 144 11.86 -12.82 9.03
N TYR A 145 11.11 -13.46 9.92
CA TYR A 145 9.64 -13.39 10.01
C TYR A 145 9.16 -12.87 11.37
N PRO A 146 9.36 -11.57 11.71
CA PRO A 146 8.99 -11.04 13.02
C PRO A 146 7.47 -11.03 13.28
N ASP A 147 6.64 -10.94 12.24
CA ASP A 147 5.19 -10.83 12.37
C ASP A 147 4.48 -12.21 12.39
N LEU A 148 5.23 -13.32 12.34
CA LEU A 148 4.70 -14.66 12.57
C LEU A 148 4.40 -14.86 14.06
N ALA A 149 3.21 -14.43 14.50
CA ALA A 149 2.83 -14.38 15.92
C ALA A 149 2.07 -15.62 16.35
N VAL A 150 2.51 -16.25 17.47
CA VAL A 150 1.77 -17.34 18.13
C VAL A 150 0.68 -16.76 19.03
N VAL A 151 -0.58 -17.16 18.77
CA VAL A 151 -1.76 -16.73 19.54
C VAL A 151 -2.04 -17.66 20.72
N ARG A 152 -1.74 -18.95 20.56
CA ARG A 152 -1.93 -19.98 21.60
C ARG A 152 -0.82 -21.02 21.49
N GLY A 153 -0.23 -21.41 22.61
CA GLY A 153 0.90 -22.33 22.66
C GLY A 153 2.23 -21.61 22.53
N ARG A 154 3.22 -22.22 21.88
CA ARG A 154 4.57 -21.71 21.69
C ARG A 154 5.08 -21.99 20.27
N HIS A 155 6.18 -21.37 19.90
CA HIS A 155 6.93 -21.77 18.71
C HIS A 155 7.58 -23.13 18.93
N PHE A 156 7.85 -23.85 17.83
CA PHE A 156 8.65 -25.06 17.84
C PHE A 156 10.15 -24.75 18.01
N GLU A 157 10.87 -25.66 18.63
CA GLU A 157 12.32 -25.57 18.85
C GLU A 157 13.08 -26.24 17.69
N PRO A 158 14.38 -25.91 17.48
CA PRO A 158 15.23 -26.58 16.50
C PRO A 158 15.31 -28.09 16.74
N GLY A 159 15.01 -28.87 15.68
CA GLY A 159 14.99 -30.34 15.75
C GLY A 159 13.75 -30.96 16.38
N GLU A 160 12.79 -30.15 16.80
CA GLU A 160 11.51 -30.62 17.32
C GLU A 160 10.56 -30.98 16.14
N ASN A 161 9.91 -32.15 16.21
CA ASN A 161 8.80 -32.48 15.30
C ASN A 161 7.55 -31.66 15.59
N GLY A 162 7.75 -30.37 15.77
CA GLY A 162 6.72 -29.41 16.12
C GLY A 162 6.14 -28.72 14.90
N VAL A 163 4.86 -28.36 14.98
CA VAL A 163 4.15 -27.62 13.93
C VAL A 163 3.32 -26.47 14.51
N LEU A 164 3.42 -25.32 13.89
CA LEU A 164 2.48 -24.23 14.08
C LEU A 164 1.38 -24.35 13.03
N ILE A 165 0.14 -24.38 13.47
CA ILE A 165 -1.02 -24.40 12.59
C ILE A 165 -1.73 -23.04 12.63
N ASN A 166 -2.34 -22.65 11.52
CA ASN A 166 -3.15 -21.42 11.51
C ASN A 166 -4.51 -21.63 12.17
N ARG A 167 -5.21 -20.54 12.47
CA ARG A 167 -6.57 -20.60 13.07
C ARG A 167 -7.56 -21.35 12.20
N GLY A 168 -7.43 -21.30 10.88
CA GLY A 168 -8.29 -21.99 9.91
C GLY A 168 -8.17 -23.49 10.03
N VAL A 169 -6.94 -24.01 10.04
CA VAL A 169 -6.62 -25.44 10.25
C VAL A 169 -7.11 -25.90 11.62
N ALA A 170 -6.80 -25.11 12.68
CA ALA A 170 -7.23 -25.43 14.05
C ALA A 170 -8.75 -25.62 14.17
N ARG A 171 -9.54 -24.73 13.57
CA ARG A 171 -11.01 -24.80 13.57
C ARG A 171 -11.54 -25.97 12.71
N ARG A 172 -10.96 -26.17 11.52
CA ARG A 172 -11.47 -27.12 10.55
C ARG A 172 -11.22 -28.57 10.98
N LEU A 173 -10.03 -28.83 11.54
CA LEU A 173 -9.65 -30.15 12.06
C LEU A 173 -10.08 -30.37 13.53
N GLY A 174 -10.47 -29.35 14.27
CA GLY A 174 -10.76 -29.41 15.70
C GLY A 174 -9.52 -29.77 16.53
N ILE A 175 -8.33 -29.29 16.11
CA ILE A 175 -7.01 -29.63 16.68
C ILE A 175 -6.42 -28.42 17.43
N GLY A 176 -5.66 -28.66 18.47
CA GLY A 176 -5.01 -27.63 19.27
C GLY A 176 -3.61 -27.98 19.74
N PRO A 177 -2.93 -27.06 20.47
CA PRO A 177 -1.61 -27.32 21.02
C PRO A 177 -1.61 -28.56 21.91
N GLY A 178 -0.66 -29.46 21.68
CA GLY A 178 -0.55 -30.74 22.37
C GLY A 178 -1.10 -31.93 21.60
N ASP A 179 -1.89 -31.73 20.54
CA ASP A 179 -2.37 -32.81 19.67
C ASP A 179 -1.34 -33.19 18.61
N ASP A 180 -1.52 -34.34 17.98
CA ASP A 180 -0.65 -34.86 16.93
C ASP A 180 -1.34 -34.72 15.57
N LEU A 181 -0.78 -33.92 14.68
CA LEU A 181 -1.19 -33.74 13.29
C LEU A 181 -0.44 -34.74 12.40
N VAL A 182 -1.15 -35.44 11.53
CA VAL A 182 -0.54 -36.25 10.48
C VAL A 182 -0.51 -35.45 9.18
N ALA A 183 0.68 -35.28 8.61
CA ALA A 183 0.87 -34.67 7.31
C ALA A 183 1.33 -35.72 6.30
N LEU A 184 0.58 -35.90 5.20
CA LEU A 184 0.93 -36.78 4.11
C LEU A 184 1.32 -35.97 2.89
N GLY A 185 2.53 -36.14 2.40
CA GLY A 185 3.09 -35.43 1.25
C GLY A 185 3.74 -36.39 0.25
N THR A 186 4.04 -35.87 -0.93
CA THR A 186 4.73 -36.60 -1.97
C THR A 186 6.22 -36.27 -1.94
N THR A 187 7.08 -37.25 -1.85
CA THR A 187 8.54 -37.08 -1.89
C THR A 187 9.00 -36.56 -3.25
N SER A 188 10.25 -36.12 -3.35
CA SER A 188 10.85 -35.58 -4.58
C SER A 188 10.86 -36.61 -5.75
N ASP A 189 10.83 -37.90 -5.46
CA ASP A 189 10.78 -39.00 -6.40
C ASP A 189 9.37 -39.58 -6.63
N GLY A 190 8.32 -38.91 -6.13
CA GLY A 190 6.92 -39.22 -6.37
C GLY A 190 6.29 -40.25 -5.43
N ARG A 191 7.01 -40.71 -4.40
CA ARG A 191 6.46 -41.64 -3.39
C ARG A 191 5.63 -40.86 -2.34
N LEU A 192 4.56 -41.52 -1.86
CA LEU A 192 3.80 -41.00 -0.73
C LEU A 192 4.58 -41.24 0.58
N ASN A 193 4.76 -40.20 1.36
CA ASN A 193 5.39 -40.26 2.69
C ASN A 193 4.55 -39.51 3.70
N GLY A 194 4.72 -39.81 5.00
CA GLY A 194 3.95 -39.21 6.07
C GLY A 194 4.81 -38.81 7.26
N ALA A 195 4.46 -37.72 7.88
CA ALA A 195 5.07 -37.24 9.12
C ALA A 195 4.00 -37.03 10.19
N LYS A 196 4.32 -37.44 11.42
CA LYS A 196 3.52 -37.14 12.60
C LYS A 196 4.16 -35.94 13.31
N LEU A 197 3.42 -34.83 13.36
CA LEU A 197 3.91 -33.55 13.86
C LEU A 197 3.10 -33.15 15.10
N ARG A 198 3.79 -32.74 16.17
CA ARG A 198 3.16 -32.24 17.39
C ARG A 198 2.75 -30.79 17.22
N VAL A 199 1.46 -30.47 17.37
CA VAL A 199 1.03 -29.07 17.37
C VAL A 199 1.58 -28.35 18.56
N THR A 200 2.53 -27.45 18.37
CA THR A 200 3.15 -26.63 19.42
C THR A 200 2.40 -25.34 19.67
N GLY A 201 1.77 -24.81 18.65
CA GLY A 201 0.98 -23.59 18.78
C GLY A 201 0.07 -23.30 17.59
N ILE A 202 -0.79 -22.35 17.82
CA ILE A 202 -1.66 -21.75 16.79
C ILE A 202 -1.14 -20.36 16.50
N TYR A 203 -0.86 -20.09 15.24
CA TYR A 203 -0.40 -18.78 14.79
C TYR A 203 -1.49 -18.02 14.03
N THR A 204 -1.27 -16.74 13.88
CA THR A 204 -1.99 -15.87 12.94
C THR A 204 -1.03 -14.84 12.40
N ILE A 205 -1.24 -14.43 11.16
CA ILE A 205 -0.56 -13.28 10.57
C ILE A 205 -1.62 -12.18 10.49
N LYS A 206 -1.48 -11.19 11.37
CA LYS A 206 -2.45 -10.08 11.43
C LYS A 206 -2.52 -9.39 10.07
N GLY A 207 -3.73 -9.24 9.53
CA GLY A 207 -3.95 -8.68 8.20
C GLY A 207 -3.92 -9.70 7.05
N LEU A 208 -3.58 -10.97 7.34
CA LEU A 208 -3.59 -12.05 6.35
C LEU A 208 -4.51 -13.21 6.75
N GLU A 209 -5.37 -13.03 7.75
CA GLU A 209 -6.24 -14.09 8.26
C GLU A 209 -7.13 -14.71 7.18
N ALA A 210 -7.51 -13.94 6.17
CA ALA A 210 -8.28 -14.42 5.03
C ALA A 210 -7.45 -15.22 4.03
N TYR A 211 -6.12 -15.07 4.03
CA TYR A 211 -5.18 -15.72 3.12
C TYR A 211 -4.46 -16.93 3.74
N GLU A 212 -4.68 -17.20 5.01
CA GLU A 212 -4.09 -18.34 5.73
C GLU A 212 -4.76 -19.68 5.36
N TRP A 213 -4.69 -20.07 4.08
CA TRP A 213 -5.35 -21.27 3.56
C TRP A 213 -4.54 -22.52 3.86
N GLY A 214 -4.84 -23.18 4.96
CA GLY A 214 -4.25 -24.49 5.27
C GLY A 214 -2.74 -24.48 5.47
N SER A 215 -2.10 -23.31 5.64
CA SER A 215 -0.65 -23.23 5.84
C SER A 215 -0.27 -23.62 7.27
N CYS A 216 0.79 -24.41 7.40
CA CYS A 216 1.39 -24.84 8.65
C CYS A 216 2.90 -24.65 8.59
N TYR A 217 3.50 -24.11 9.65
CA TYR A 217 4.95 -23.95 9.74
C TYR A 217 5.57 -25.03 10.61
N ALA A 218 6.62 -25.66 10.12
CA ALA A 218 7.37 -26.69 10.84
C ALA A 218 8.88 -26.43 10.75
N ASP A 219 9.67 -27.16 11.57
CA ASP A 219 11.11 -27.18 11.39
C ASP A 219 11.45 -27.72 9.98
N ILE A 220 12.35 -27.04 9.28
CA ILE A 220 12.76 -27.41 7.94
C ILE A 220 13.30 -28.84 7.89
N SER A 221 13.98 -29.29 8.93
CA SER A 221 14.51 -30.65 9.01
C SER A 221 13.43 -31.73 8.97
N GLY A 222 12.27 -31.48 9.60
CA GLY A 222 11.13 -32.39 9.56
C GLY A 222 10.49 -32.43 8.16
N VAL A 223 10.43 -31.31 7.47
CA VAL A 223 9.92 -31.26 6.08
C VAL A 223 10.91 -31.87 5.10
N GLN A 224 12.21 -31.70 5.31
CA GLN A 224 13.26 -32.36 4.54
C GLN A 224 13.17 -33.88 4.66
N GLN A 225 12.91 -34.41 5.86
CA GLN A 225 12.70 -35.85 6.08
C GLN A 225 11.43 -36.34 5.39
N LEU A 226 10.32 -35.58 5.44
CA LEU A 226 9.08 -35.91 4.75
C LEU A 226 9.29 -36.03 3.24
N LEU A 227 10.12 -35.16 2.65
CA LEU A 227 10.38 -35.12 1.21
C LEU A 227 11.57 -35.96 0.76
N ASP A 228 12.34 -36.53 1.68
CA ASP A 228 13.61 -37.25 1.46
C ASP A 228 14.68 -36.38 0.76
N VAL A 229 14.85 -35.14 1.24
CA VAL A 229 15.76 -34.13 0.67
C VAL A 229 16.62 -33.47 1.76
N PRO A 230 17.59 -34.19 2.36
CA PRO A 230 18.40 -33.68 3.46
C PRO A 230 19.19 -32.44 3.02
N ASP A 231 19.27 -31.46 3.93
CA ASP A 231 20.02 -30.20 3.76
C ASP A 231 19.68 -29.40 2.47
N GLN A 232 18.42 -29.47 2.04
CA GLN A 232 17.96 -28.77 0.86
C GLN A 232 16.77 -27.85 1.19
N ALA A 233 16.65 -26.77 0.43
CA ALA A 233 15.51 -25.84 0.48
C ALA A 233 14.97 -25.55 -0.91
N GLY A 234 13.70 -25.19 -1.01
CA GLY A 234 13.11 -24.76 -2.28
C GLY A 234 13.57 -23.36 -2.69
N LEU A 235 13.83 -22.51 -1.70
CA LEU A 235 14.28 -21.13 -1.91
C LEU A 235 14.95 -20.59 -0.63
N VAL A 236 15.63 -19.47 -0.79
CA VAL A 236 16.16 -18.68 0.32
C VAL A 236 15.35 -17.38 0.41
N VAL A 237 14.88 -17.06 1.61
CA VAL A 237 14.22 -15.79 1.92
C VAL A 237 15.23 -14.86 2.59
N LEU A 238 15.33 -13.64 2.12
CA LEU A 238 16.24 -12.62 2.63
C LEU A 238 15.45 -11.42 3.17
N ARG A 239 15.89 -10.93 4.31
CA ARG A 239 15.40 -9.70 4.93
C ARG A 239 16.45 -8.60 4.83
N ILE A 240 16.01 -7.41 4.43
CA ILE A 240 16.83 -6.22 4.26
C ILE A 240 16.44 -5.21 5.34
N GLY A 241 17.37 -4.43 5.82
CA GLY A 241 17.12 -3.28 6.67
C GLY A 241 16.22 -2.21 6.02
N ASN A 242 15.93 -1.17 6.76
CA ASN A 242 15.14 -0.02 6.27
C ASN A 242 13.77 -0.38 5.65
N SER A 243 13.05 -1.33 6.26
CA SER A 243 11.70 -1.76 5.82
C SER A 243 11.63 -2.29 4.38
N GLY A 244 12.75 -2.74 3.80
CA GLY A 244 12.80 -3.33 2.46
C GLY A 244 12.62 -2.35 1.30
N ARG A 245 12.70 -1.03 1.55
CA ARG A 245 12.57 -0.01 0.48
C ARG A 245 13.59 -0.15 -0.64
N GLU A 246 14.72 -0.77 -0.34
CA GLU A 246 15.82 -0.97 -1.28
C GLU A 246 15.81 -2.38 -1.91
N ALA A 247 14.72 -3.13 -1.77
CA ALA A 247 14.64 -4.51 -2.24
C ALA A 247 14.98 -4.67 -3.73
N SER A 248 14.48 -3.78 -4.58
CA SER A 248 14.78 -3.79 -6.03
C SER A 248 16.27 -3.56 -6.30
N SER A 249 16.93 -2.63 -5.59
CA SER A 249 18.36 -2.39 -5.73
C SER A 249 19.20 -3.58 -5.26
N VAL A 250 18.81 -4.23 -4.15
CA VAL A 250 19.48 -5.44 -3.65
C VAL A 250 19.30 -6.60 -4.63
N ARG A 251 18.07 -6.83 -5.15
CA ARG A 251 17.79 -7.83 -6.20
C ARG A 251 18.72 -7.62 -7.41
N ASP A 252 18.83 -6.39 -7.90
CA ASP A 252 19.64 -6.09 -9.09
C ASP A 252 21.12 -6.34 -8.83
N THR A 253 21.62 -5.98 -7.63
CA THR A 253 23.00 -6.25 -7.19
C THR A 253 23.27 -7.76 -7.13
N LEU A 254 22.35 -8.54 -6.50
CA LEU A 254 22.47 -9.99 -6.43
C LEU A 254 22.45 -10.64 -7.80
N ASN A 255 21.49 -10.25 -8.68
CA ASN A 255 21.36 -10.81 -10.01
C ASN A 255 22.57 -10.49 -10.92
N ALA A 256 23.17 -9.31 -10.76
CA ALA A 256 24.42 -8.96 -11.46
C ALA A 256 25.58 -9.84 -10.97
N ALA A 257 25.75 -10.00 -9.67
CA ALA A 257 26.79 -10.84 -9.08
C ALA A 257 26.64 -12.32 -9.47
N TYR A 258 25.44 -12.88 -9.42
CA TYR A 258 25.16 -14.27 -9.81
C TYR A 258 25.48 -14.52 -11.28
N ARG A 259 25.11 -13.58 -12.17
CA ARG A 259 25.47 -13.66 -13.60
C ARG A 259 26.97 -13.65 -13.83
N LEU A 260 27.71 -12.76 -13.16
CA LEU A 260 29.18 -12.67 -13.27
C LEU A 260 29.89 -13.91 -12.78
N LYS A 261 29.38 -14.54 -11.72
CA LYS A 261 29.94 -15.79 -11.17
C LYS A 261 29.48 -17.05 -11.90
N GLY A 262 28.53 -16.94 -12.82
CA GLY A 262 27.90 -18.12 -13.46
C GLY A 262 27.10 -18.97 -12.49
N THR A 263 26.69 -18.42 -11.35
CA THR A 263 25.86 -19.13 -10.35
C THR A 263 24.45 -19.30 -10.89
N LYS A 264 23.92 -20.51 -10.82
CA LYS A 264 22.52 -20.81 -11.20
C LYS A 264 21.53 -20.30 -10.13
N ALA A 265 21.55 -18.99 -9.88
CA ALA A 265 20.71 -18.29 -8.92
C ALA A 265 20.02 -17.11 -9.57
N ILE A 266 18.79 -16.82 -9.10
CA ILE A 266 18.03 -15.64 -9.49
C ILE A 266 17.28 -15.10 -8.28
N ALA A 267 17.36 -13.80 -8.09
CA ALA A 267 16.68 -13.09 -7.02
C ALA A 267 15.45 -12.36 -7.54
N PHE A 268 14.39 -12.38 -6.76
CA PHE A 268 13.13 -11.67 -7.00
C PHE A 268 12.76 -10.87 -5.76
N THR A 269 12.14 -9.72 -5.95
CA THR A 269 11.53 -8.97 -4.85
C THR A 269 10.16 -9.54 -4.51
N TRP A 270 9.64 -9.15 -3.35
CA TRP A 270 8.25 -9.46 -2.99
C TRP A 270 7.23 -8.89 -4.01
N GLU A 271 7.57 -7.78 -4.69
CA GLU A 271 6.75 -7.18 -5.77
C GLU A 271 6.70 -8.07 -7.01
N ASP A 272 7.86 -8.63 -7.40
CA ASP A 272 7.95 -9.56 -8.54
C ASP A 272 7.16 -10.84 -8.29
N MET A 273 7.10 -11.27 -7.02
CA MET A 273 6.48 -12.53 -6.58
C MET A 273 4.98 -12.44 -6.33
N GLY A 274 4.46 -11.24 -6.12
CA GLY A 274 3.10 -11.03 -5.64
C GLY A 274 1.98 -11.32 -6.64
N GLY A 275 2.32 -11.57 -7.93
CA GLY A 275 1.38 -12.01 -8.95
C GLY A 275 0.02 -11.30 -8.93
N PRO A 276 -1.09 -12.04 -8.96
CA PRO A 276 -2.45 -11.47 -8.98
C PRO A 276 -2.78 -10.60 -7.77
N PHE A 277 -2.16 -10.86 -6.62
CA PHE A 277 -2.37 -10.10 -5.39
C PHE A 277 -1.80 -8.68 -5.49
N ILE A 278 -0.57 -8.54 -5.96
CA ILE A 278 0.05 -7.22 -6.19
C ILE A 278 -0.62 -6.54 -7.39
N GLY A 279 -0.97 -7.30 -8.42
CA GLY A 279 -1.77 -6.79 -9.53
C GLY A 279 -3.06 -6.14 -9.05
N GLY A 280 -3.80 -6.77 -8.13
CA GLY A 280 -4.99 -6.19 -7.50
C GLY A 280 -4.72 -4.89 -6.75
N MET A 281 -3.61 -4.80 -6.03
CA MET A 281 -3.19 -3.56 -5.35
C MET A 281 -2.80 -2.45 -6.32
N LEU A 282 -2.07 -2.77 -7.39
CA LEU A 282 -1.73 -1.80 -8.44
C LEU A 282 -2.97 -1.26 -9.12
N VAL A 283 -3.96 -2.12 -9.42
CA VAL A 283 -5.26 -1.71 -9.94
C VAL A 283 -5.99 -0.78 -8.97
N THR A 284 -6.00 -1.10 -7.68
CA THR A 284 -6.62 -0.25 -6.64
C THR A 284 -5.93 1.12 -6.56
N ARG A 285 -4.60 1.16 -6.58
CA ARG A 285 -3.82 2.41 -6.64
C ARG A 285 -4.11 3.23 -7.90
N PHE A 286 -4.20 2.58 -9.04
CA PHE A 286 -4.55 3.20 -10.31
C PHE A 286 -5.95 3.81 -10.28
N ILE A 287 -6.94 3.07 -9.78
CA ILE A 287 -8.32 3.57 -9.59
C ILE A 287 -8.33 4.77 -8.64
N ALA A 288 -7.62 4.70 -7.50
CA ALA A 288 -7.51 5.81 -6.57
C ALA A 288 -6.89 7.07 -7.22
N THR A 289 -5.87 6.89 -8.06
CA THR A 289 -5.24 7.99 -8.81
C THR A 289 -6.23 8.62 -9.79
N ILE A 290 -6.99 7.81 -10.55
CA ILE A 290 -8.05 8.32 -11.44
C ILE A 290 -9.11 9.07 -10.64
N MET A 291 -9.57 8.54 -9.52
CA MET A 291 -10.56 9.20 -8.66
C MET A 291 -10.03 10.54 -8.15
N ASN A 292 -8.80 10.61 -7.71
CA ASN A 292 -8.15 11.86 -7.28
C ASN A 292 -8.06 12.87 -8.43
N PHE A 293 -7.75 12.43 -9.65
CA PHE A 293 -7.73 13.28 -10.83
C PHE A 293 -9.12 13.83 -11.17
N VAL A 294 -10.15 12.97 -11.18
CA VAL A 294 -11.54 13.36 -11.43
C VAL A 294 -12.01 14.36 -10.37
N MET A 295 -11.71 14.13 -9.10
CA MET A 295 -11.99 15.10 -8.04
C MET A 295 -11.28 16.43 -8.25
N GLY A 296 -10.03 16.41 -8.71
CA GLY A 296 -9.28 17.61 -9.08
C GLY A 296 -9.97 18.41 -10.18
N VAL A 297 -10.49 17.74 -11.21
CA VAL A 297 -11.24 18.37 -12.29
C VAL A 297 -12.57 18.99 -11.79
N ILE A 298 -13.30 18.29 -10.93
CA ILE A 298 -14.54 18.81 -10.32
C ILE A 298 -14.25 20.05 -9.49
N VAL A 299 -13.19 20.01 -8.66
CA VAL A 299 -12.72 21.16 -7.86
C VAL A 299 -12.36 22.33 -8.77
N ALA A 300 -11.57 22.09 -9.82
CA ALA A 300 -11.18 23.13 -10.78
C ALA A 300 -12.39 23.76 -11.47
N ALA A 301 -13.37 22.96 -11.89
CA ALA A 301 -14.61 23.44 -12.52
C ALA A 301 -15.44 24.28 -11.55
N GLY A 302 -15.53 23.90 -10.28
CA GLY A 302 -16.21 24.67 -9.24
C GLY A 302 -15.58 26.05 -8.99
N VAL A 303 -14.25 26.10 -8.91
CA VAL A 303 -13.51 27.37 -8.78
C VAL A 303 -13.66 28.22 -10.02
N LEU A 304 -13.48 27.64 -11.20
CA LEU A 304 -13.63 28.30 -12.50
C LEU A 304 -15.02 28.97 -12.59
N ASN A 305 -16.09 28.23 -12.33
CA ASN A 305 -17.46 28.73 -12.37
C ASN A 305 -17.68 29.89 -11.38
N THR A 306 -17.14 29.77 -10.15
CA THR A 306 -17.27 30.78 -9.11
C THR A 306 -16.56 32.07 -9.50
N VAL A 307 -15.33 31.99 -10.03
CA VAL A 307 -14.56 33.15 -10.45
C VAL A 307 -15.13 33.79 -11.73
N LEU A 308 -15.61 32.98 -12.70
CA LEU A 308 -16.30 33.48 -13.88
C LEU A 308 -17.52 34.33 -13.50
N MET A 309 -18.39 33.79 -12.63
CA MET A 309 -19.58 34.50 -12.18
C MET A 309 -19.26 35.80 -11.46
N ALA A 310 -18.23 35.77 -10.56
CA ALA A 310 -17.72 36.97 -9.91
C ALA A 310 -17.21 38.01 -10.91
N THR A 311 -16.59 37.56 -11.99
CA THR A 311 -16.09 38.43 -13.07
C THR A 311 -17.25 39.12 -13.78
N PHE A 312 -18.28 38.36 -14.17
CA PHE A 312 -19.45 38.96 -14.85
C PHE A 312 -20.23 39.95 -13.98
N GLU A 313 -20.48 39.61 -12.72
CA GLU A 313 -21.17 40.49 -11.76
C GLU A 313 -20.44 41.81 -11.51
N ARG A 314 -19.10 41.88 -11.71
CA ARG A 314 -18.26 43.02 -11.43
C ARG A 314 -17.61 43.68 -12.64
N THR A 315 -18.11 43.35 -13.85
CA THR A 315 -17.57 43.90 -15.09
C THR A 315 -17.56 45.42 -15.08
N ARG A 316 -18.62 46.08 -14.55
CA ARG A 316 -18.71 47.54 -14.40
C ARG A 316 -17.76 48.11 -13.38
N GLU A 317 -17.59 47.46 -12.22
CA GLU A 317 -16.63 47.86 -11.19
C GLU A 317 -15.17 47.84 -11.73
N MET A 318 -14.86 46.82 -12.53
CA MET A 318 -13.54 46.68 -13.20
C MET A 318 -13.34 47.80 -14.25
N GLY A 319 -14.37 48.11 -15.02
CA GLY A 319 -14.34 49.21 -15.99
C GLY A 319 -14.03 50.54 -15.33
N THR A 320 -14.68 50.84 -14.20
CA THR A 320 -14.42 52.08 -13.43
C THR A 320 -13.02 52.08 -12.81
N MET A 321 -12.52 50.99 -12.22
CA MET A 321 -11.16 50.88 -11.72
C MET A 321 -10.12 51.16 -12.81
N ARG A 322 -10.30 50.59 -13.99
CA ARG A 322 -9.41 50.83 -15.13
C ARG A 322 -9.49 52.23 -15.69
N ALA A 323 -10.66 52.82 -15.70
CA ALA A 323 -10.86 54.24 -16.09
C ALA A 323 -10.16 55.19 -15.11
N MET A 324 -10.06 54.83 -13.83
CA MET A 324 -9.30 55.53 -12.79
C MET A 324 -7.80 55.24 -12.81
N GLY A 325 -7.29 54.46 -13.77
CA GLY A 325 -5.85 54.24 -13.95
C GLY A 325 -5.30 52.92 -13.38
N ALA A 326 -6.16 51.98 -12.90
CA ALA A 326 -5.69 50.68 -12.46
C ALA A 326 -5.09 49.90 -13.62
N ARG A 327 -3.95 49.22 -13.37
CA ARG A 327 -3.25 48.40 -14.37
C ARG A 327 -3.95 47.08 -14.56
N LYS A 328 -3.74 46.44 -15.72
CA LYS A 328 -4.25 45.08 -15.98
C LYS A 328 -3.84 44.07 -14.93
N GLN A 329 -2.61 44.23 -14.41
CA GLN A 329 -2.04 43.37 -13.36
C GLN A 329 -2.79 43.51 -12.02
N ASP A 330 -3.30 44.72 -11.69
CA ASP A 330 -4.04 44.99 -10.46
C ASP A 330 -5.39 44.21 -10.49
N VAL A 331 -6.10 44.25 -11.63
CA VAL A 331 -7.34 43.51 -11.83
C VAL A 331 -7.08 42.00 -11.78
N LEU A 332 -6.03 41.54 -12.47
CA LEU A 332 -5.63 40.10 -12.49
C LEU A 332 -5.35 39.62 -11.05
N SER A 333 -4.58 40.39 -10.27
CA SER A 333 -4.19 40.01 -8.92
C SER A 333 -5.37 39.95 -7.93
N VAL A 334 -6.43 40.75 -8.11
CA VAL A 334 -7.64 40.70 -7.29
C VAL A 334 -8.34 39.33 -7.49
N PHE A 335 -8.58 38.93 -8.74
CA PHE A 335 -9.26 37.65 -9.01
C PHE A 335 -8.42 36.42 -8.69
N LEU A 336 -7.10 36.49 -8.92
CA LEU A 336 -6.20 35.42 -8.48
C LEU A 336 -6.19 35.29 -6.96
N SER A 337 -6.22 36.40 -6.23
CA SER A 337 -6.32 36.38 -4.77
C SER A 337 -7.65 35.80 -4.29
N GLU A 338 -8.78 36.06 -5.00
CA GLU A 338 -10.06 35.42 -4.69
C GLU A 338 -10.00 33.90 -4.89
N GLY A 339 -9.42 33.40 -6.02
CA GLY A 339 -9.20 31.98 -6.27
C GLY A 339 -8.27 31.35 -5.23
N PHE A 340 -7.20 32.06 -4.86
CA PHE A 340 -6.28 31.63 -3.80
C PHE A 340 -6.98 31.48 -2.44
N PHE A 341 -7.77 32.47 -2.00
CA PHE A 341 -8.49 32.36 -0.73
C PHE A 341 -9.57 31.28 -0.74
N LEU A 342 -10.31 31.11 -1.86
CA LEU A 342 -11.25 29.99 -2.00
C LEU A 342 -10.53 28.66 -1.85
N GLY A 343 -9.41 28.49 -2.57
CA GLY A 343 -8.55 27.31 -2.46
C GLY A 343 -8.00 27.11 -1.06
N LEU A 344 -7.48 28.16 -0.42
CA LEU A 344 -6.88 28.09 0.91
C LEU A 344 -7.89 27.67 1.99
N PHE A 345 -9.08 28.31 2.00
CA PHE A 345 -10.12 27.93 2.98
C PHE A 345 -10.70 26.56 2.70
N GLY A 346 -10.90 26.20 1.41
CA GLY A 346 -11.32 24.86 1.01
C GLY A 346 -10.29 23.82 1.41
N ALA A 347 -9.00 24.08 1.16
CA ALA A 347 -7.88 23.20 1.50
C ALA A 347 -7.75 23.00 3.03
N ALA A 348 -7.79 24.09 3.79
CA ALA A 348 -7.68 24.04 5.25
C ALA A 348 -8.85 23.27 5.88
N LEU A 349 -10.09 23.57 5.46
CA LEU A 349 -11.28 22.89 5.96
C LEU A 349 -11.32 21.43 5.50
N GLY A 350 -10.94 21.15 4.25
CA GLY A 350 -10.88 19.78 3.70
C GLY A 350 -9.81 18.93 4.38
N ALA A 351 -8.62 19.49 4.63
CA ALA A 351 -7.57 18.84 5.42
C ALA A 351 -8.05 18.51 6.84
N PHE A 352 -8.71 19.46 7.50
CA PHE A 352 -9.26 19.26 8.84
C PHE A 352 -10.32 18.17 8.87
N LEU A 353 -11.29 18.20 7.96
CA LEU A 353 -12.35 17.19 7.87
C LEU A 353 -11.79 15.81 7.49
N GLY A 354 -10.84 15.75 6.55
CA GLY A 354 -10.16 14.51 6.18
C GLY A 354 -9.37 13.91 7.33
N ALA A 355 -8.56 14.74 8.03
CA ALA A 355 -7.82 14.29 9.20
C ALA A 355 -8.75 13.81 10.33
N ALA A 356 -9.83 14.53 10.61
CA ALA A 356 -10.83 14.12 11.60
C ALA A 356 -11.49 12.79 11.23
N ALA A 357 -11.81 12.56 9.96
CA ALA A 357 -12.36 11.30 9.47
C ALA A 357 -11.34 10.16 9.61
N ILE A 358 -10.05 10.40 9.28
CA ILE A 358 -8.98 9.39 9.46
C ILE A 358 -8.85 9.03 10.95
N LEU A 359 -8.82 10.01 11.85
CA LEU A 359 -8.74 9.77 13.30
C LEU A 359 -9.97 8.99 13.81
N PHE A 360 -11.15 9.30 13.31
CA PHE A 360 -12.35 8.54 13.65
C PHE A 360 -12.23 7.08 13.20
N PHE A 361 -11.89 6.84 11.93
CA PHE A 361 -11.76 5.49 11.40
C PHE A 361 -10.51 4.74 11.89
N SER A 362 -9.46 5.43 12.32
CA SER A 362 -8.31 4.78 12.97
C SER A 362 -8.68 4.13 14.31
N HIS A 363 -9.72 4.68 14.98
CA HIS A 363 -10.19 4.13 16.25
C HIS A 363 -11.27 3.04 16.05
N TYR A 364 -12.27 3.29 15.20
CA TYR A 364 -13.41 2.38 15.01
C TYR A 364 -13.20 1.33 13.92
N GLY A 365 -12.26 1.55 13.00
CA GLY A 365 -12.05 0.77 11.78
C GLY A 365 -13.14 0.99 10.74
N ILE A 366 -12.79 0.83 9.48
CA ILE A 366 -13.71 0.79 8.35
C ILE A 366 -14.18 -0.66 8.20
N PRO A 367 -15.46 -0.99 8.41
CA PRO A 367 -15.93 -2.36 8.32
C PRO A 367 -15.90 -2.87 6.88
N ALA A 368 -15.62 -4.15 6.72
CA ALA A 368 -15.80 -4.83 5.44
C ALA A 368 -17.28 -5.21 5.28
N PHE A 369 -17.90 -4.81 4.17
CA PHE A 369 -19.31 -5.05 3.87
C PHE A 369 -19.54 -6.34 3.05
N SER A 370 -18.48 -6.98 2.56
CA SER A 370 -18.54 -8.22 1.80
C SER A 370 -17.36 -9.12 2.13
N GLU A 371 -17.49 -10.43 1.86
CA GLU A 371 -16.37 -11.38 1.99
C GLU A 371 -15.18 -10.98 1.10
N ALA A 372 -15.44 -10.48 -0.11
CA ALA A 372 -14.38 -9.98 -1.00
C ALA A 372 -13.60 -8.81 -0.37
N GLN A 373 -14.27 -7.91 0.36
CA GLN A 373 -13.61 -6.83 1.07
C GLN A 373 -12.80 -7.31 2.27
N LYS A 374 -13.21 -8.37 2.96
CA LYS A 374 -12.41 -8.99 4.02
C LYS A 374 -11.08 -9.50 3.50
N TYR A 375 -11.07 -10.13 2.31
CA TYR A 375 -9.83 -10.48 1.62
C TYR A 375 -8.97 -9.26 1.31
N THR A 376 -9.58 -8.20 0.80
CA THR A 376 -8.86 -6.97 0.43
C THR A 376 -8.31 -6.22 1.65
N TYR A 377 -9.03 -6.25 2.78
CA TYR A 377 -8.63 -5.62 4.04
C TYR A 377 -7.72 -6.51 4.90
N GLY A 378 -7.59 -7.78 4.55
CA GLY A 378 -6.93 -8.79 5.35
C GLY A 378 -7.68 -9.17 6.64
N GLY A 379 -8.93 -8.72 6.80
CA GLY A 379 -9.75 -8.97 7.99
C GLY A 379 -11.10 -8.25 7.96
N ASP A 380 -11.82 -8.28 9.09
CA ASP A 380 -13.16 -7.69 9.19
C ASP A 380 -13.20 -6.15 9.16
N ARG A 381 -12.09 -5.49 9.47
CA ARG A 381 -11.98 -4.03 9.54
C ARG A 381 -10.61 -3.53 9.08
N LEU A 382 -10.60 -2.41 8.37
CA LEU A 382 -9.41 -1.68 7.97
C LEU A 382 -9.20 -0.46 8.88
N PHE A 383 -7.99 -0.28 9.40
CA PHE A 383 -7.62 0.82 10.28
C PHE A 383 -6.66 1.79 9.57
N PRO A 384 -7.16 2.90 9.02
CA PRO A 384 -6.29 3.89 8.40
C PRO A 384 -5.39 4.56 9.44
N VAL A 385 -4.17 4.86 9.04
CA VAL A 385 -3.17 5.56 9.88
C VAL A 385 -2.99 6.97 9.34
N LEU A 386 -3.00 7.97 10.25
CA LEU A 386 -2.79 9.35 9.88
C LEU A 386 -1.31 9.58 9.55
N LYS A 387 -1.00 9.82 8.29
CA LYS A 387 0.31 10.28 7.85
C LYS A 387 0.25 11.78 7.53
N VAL A 388 1.27 12.51 7.90
CA VAL A 388 1.36 13.97 7.63
C VAL A 388 1.25 14.26 6.14
N MET A 389 1.89 13.42 5.30
CA MET A 389 1.88 13.59 3.85
C MET A 389 0.47 13.47 3.24
N ASP A 390 -0.37 12.56 3.77
CA ASP A 390 -1.74 12.34 3.28
C ASP A 390 -2.64 13.55 3.55
N VAL A 391 -2.34 14.29 4.64
CA VAL A 391 -3.10 15.47 5.03
C VAL A 391 -2.59 16.74 4.36
N VAL A 392 -1.30 16.81 3.98
CA VAL A 392 -0.69 18.02 3.43
C VAL A 392 -0.68 18.03 1.90
N LEU A 393 -0.36 16.91 1.28
CA LEU A 393 -0.13 16.87 -0.17
C LEU A 393 -1.41 17.10 -1.01
N PRO A 394 -2.55 16.42 -0.78
CA PRO A 394 -3.77 16.67 -1.56
C PRO A 394 -4.28 18.11 -1.43
N PRO A 395 -4.38 18.71 -0.22
CA PRO A 395 -4.78 20.12 -0.10
C PRO A 395 -3.82 21.09 -0.78
N ALA A 396 -2.51 20.84 -0.73
CA ALA A 396 -1.52 21.69 -1.39
C ALA A 396 -1.65 21.65 -2.93
N ILE A 397 -1.85 20.45 -3.48
CA ILE A 397 -2.12 20.27 -4.92
C ILE A 397 -3.40 21.01 -5.31
N MET A 398 -4.48 20.84 -4.53
CA MET A 398 -5.77 21.46 -4.83
C MET A 398 -5.75 22.99 -4.68
N LEU A 399 -4.95 23.52 -3.78
CA LEU A 399 -4.68 24.97 -3.72
C LEU A 399 -4.03 25.46 -5.02
N GLY A 400 -3.03 24.74 -5.53
CA GLY A 400 -2.41 25.01 -6.83
C GLY A 400 -3.42 24.95 -7.98
N VAL A 401 -4.24 23.90 -8.03
CA VAL A 401 -5.32 23.72 -9.02
C VAL A 401 -6.32 24.89 -8.95
N SER A 402 -6.70 25.34 -7.76
CA SER A 402 -7.62 26.48 -7.57
C SER A 402 -7.06 27.77 -8.13
N VAL A 403 -5.78 28.04 -7.91
CA VAL A 403 -5.11 29.24 -8.47
C VAL A 403 -5.03 29.15 -10.00
N LEU A 404 -4.67 27.99 -10.54
CA LEU A 404 -4.61 27.75 -11.99
C LEU A 404 -6.00 27.88 -12.65
N ALA A 405 -7.04 27.34 -12.04
CA ALA A 405 -8.41 27.47 -12.53
C ALA A 405 -8.90 28.92 -12.56
N ALA A 406 -8.48 29.73 -11.58
CA ALA A 406 -8.79 31.15 -11.53
C ALA A 406 -8.05 31.99 -12.59
N LEU A 407 -6.96 31.49 -13.18
CA LEU A 407 -6.18 32.23 -14.20
C LEU A 407 -7.01 32.55 -15.43
N ILE A 408 -7.78 31.58 -15.97
CA ILE A 408 -8.52 31.75 -17.23
C ILE A 408 -9.51 32.92 -17.14
N PRO A 409 -10.45 32.94 -16.16
CA PRO A 409 -11.39 34.05 -16.03
C PRO A 409 -10.70 35.37 -15.67
N SER A 410 -9.64 35.31 -14.86
CA SER A 410 -8.89 36.50 -14.45
C SER A 410 -8.20 37.20 -15.64
N PHE A 411 -7.60 36.41 -16.57
CA PHE A 411 -7.05 36.96 -17.81
C PHE A 411 -8.13 37.54 -18.72
N SER A 412 -9.30 36.87 -18.84
CA SER A 412 -10.43 37.36 -19.59
C SER A 412 -10.90 38.72 -19.04
N ALA A 413 -11.05 38.82 -17.73
CA ALA A 413 -11.44 40.06 -17.04
C ALA A 413 -10.43 41.21 -17.29
N ALA A 414 -9.13 40.92 -17.16
CA ALA A 414 -8.08 41.92 -17.33
C ALA A 414 -7.94 42.45 -18.78
N ARG A 415 -8.42 41.73 -19.78
CA ARG A 415 -8.39 42.10 -21.20
C ARG A 415 -9.60 42.93 -21.69
N GLN A 416 -10.67 43.01 -20.92
CA GLN A 416 -11.84 43.78 -21.28
C GLN A 416 -11.52 45.28 -21.47
N ARG A 417 -12.12 45.91 -22.51
CA ARG A 417 -11.94 47.31 -22.79
C ARG A 417 -12.84 48.14 -21.87
N PRO A 418 -12.31 49.23 -21.21
CA PRO A 418 -13.11 50.06 -20.31
C PRO A 418 -14.42 50.57 -20.92
N ALA A 419 -14.37 50.95 -22.19
CA ALA A 419 -15.55 51.48 -22.89
C ALA A 419 -16.66 50.43 -23.09
N GLU A 420 -16.31 49.16 -23.27
CA GLU A 420 -17.28 48.04 -23.42
C GLU A 420 -17.84 47.65 -22.04
N SER A 421 -16.97 47.64 -21.02
CA SER A 421 -17.37 47.29 -19.63
C SER A 421 -18.33 48.30 -18.99
N LEU A 422 -18.30 49.57 -19.40
CA LEU A 422 -19.20 50.62 -18.91
C LEU A 422 -20.56 50.61 -19.62
N ARG A 423 -20.66 49.98 -20.81
CA ARG A 423 -21.88 49.81 -21.59
C ARG A 423 -22.70 48.54 -21.25
N TYR A 424 -22.13 47.69 -20.41
CA TYR A 424 -22.83 46.45 -19.99
C TYR A 424 -23.99 46.84 -19.05
N VAL A 425 -25.20 46.61 -19.48
CA VAL A 425 -26.46 46.81 -18.75
C VAL A 425 -26.82 45.59 -17.97
#